data_5587b615c922725a58632c33bba6d359
#
_entry.id   5587b615c922725a58632c33bba6d359
#
_cell.length_a   1.000
_cell.length_b   1.000
_cell.length_c   1.000
_cell.angle_alpha   90.00
_cell.angle_beta   90.00
_cell.angle_gamma   90.00
#
_symmetry.space_group_name_H-M   'P 1'
#
loop_
_entity.id
_entity.type
_entity.pdbx_description
1 polymer ?
#
loop_
_entity_poly.entity_id
_entity_poly.type
_entity_poly.pdbx_seq_one_letter_code
_entity_poly.pdbx_strand_id
1 'polypeptide(L)'
;MAWQHIVTPVILSGGSGTRLWPLSRALRPKQFLEFTGGGTMLELTLARTGDRARFADPVIVSNELHADLVERQCGTEGRTVILEPMARNTAPAIALAALAVTPDSLILVSPSDHVIADVDAFHRAIESALPLAEAGWLLTFGVMPTGPETGYGY
;
A
#
# COMPACT_ATOMS: atom_id res chain seq x y z
N MET A 1 -8.48 -2.42 -21.78
CA MET A 1 -8.72 -3.88 -21.72
C MET A 1 -9.09 -4.26 -20.29
N ALA A 2 -9.93 -5.25 -20.07
CA ALA A 2 -10.15 -5.78 -18.72
C ALA A 2 -8.93 -6.61 -18.31
N TRP A 3 -8.48 -6.51 -17.07
CA TRP A 3 -7.44 -7.38 -16.52
C TRP A 3 -7.96 -8.83 -16.52
N GLN A 4 -7.08 -9.77 -16.81
CA GLN A 4 -7.45 -11.19 -16.83
C GLN A 4 -7.54 -11.77 -15.42
N HIS A 5 -6.85 -11.14 -14.45
CA HIS A 5 -6.79 -11.56 -13.06
C HIS A 5 -7.09 -10.40 -12.11
N ILE A 6 -7.76 -10.73 -11.03
CA ILE A 6 -8.00 -9.80 -9.92
C ILE A 6 -6.78 -9.84 -9.00
N VAL A 7 -6.24 -8.66 -8.70
CA VAL A 7 -5.06 -8.49 -7.85
C VAL A 7 -5.49 -8.10 -6.45
N THR A 8 -4.91 -8.70 -5.41
CA THR A 8 -5.18 -8.34 -4.02
C THR A 8 -4.21 -7.22 -3.57
N PRO A 9 -4.69 -6.01 -3.26
CA PRO A 9 -3.85 -4.97 -2.72
C PRO A 9 -3.42 -5.31 -1.29
N VAL A 10 -2.11 -5.22 -1.02
CA VAL A 10 -1.54 -5.32 0.32
C VAL A 10 -0.97 -3.95 0.68
N ILE A 11 -1.62 -3.24 1.60
CA ILE A 11 -1.28 -1.87 1.96
C ILE A 11 -0.47 -1.87 3.25
N LEU A 12 0.78 -1.44 3.17
CA LEU A 12 1.68 -1.36 4.32
C LEU A 12 1.53 0.00 4.99
N SER A 13 1.04 0.00 6.22
CA SER A 13 0.76 1.20 7.03
C SER A 13 1.42 1.16 8.41
N GLY A 14 2.58 0.48 8.54
CA GLY A 14 3.25 0.23 9.83
C GLY A 14 4.31 1.25 10.26
N GLY A 15 4.65 2.25 9.45
CA GLY A 15 5.73 3.20 9.74
C GLY A 15 5.37 4.24 10.83
N SER A 16 6.33 4.60 11.69
CA SER A 16 6.16 5.62 12.74
C SER A 16 6.06 7.06 12.21
N GLY A 17 6.46 7.31 10.96
CA GLY A 17 6.30 8.58 10.26
C GLY A 17 7.01 9.79 10.90
N THR A 18 7.96 9.59 11.79
CA THR A 18 8.59 10.66 12.60
C THR A 18 9.38 11.68 11.81
N ARG A 19 9.75 11.39 10.56
CA ARG A 19 10.55 12.30 9.68
C ARG A 19 9.85 13.62 9.36
N LEU A 20 8.53 13.69 9.45
CA LEU A 20 7.75 14.90 9.20
C LEU A 20 7.33 15.63 10.50
N TRP A 21 8.06 15.39 11.60
CA TRP A 21 7.84 16.19 12.80
C TRP A 21 8.00 17.71 12.48
N PRO A 22 7.13 18.61 12.93
CA PRO A 22 6.06 18.47 13.92
C PRO A 22 4.69 18.06 13.35
N LEU A 23 4.52 17.82 12.07
CA LEU A 23 3.24 17.43 11.47
C LEU A 23 2.85 15.99 11.84
N SER A 24 3.81 15.06 11.78
CA SER A 24 3.60 13.67 12.20
C SER A 24 4.03 13.44 13.64
N ARG A 25 3.40 12.49 14.29
CA ARG A 25 3.65 12.02 15.65
C ARG A 25 3.56 10.50 15.70
N ALA A 26 4.13 9.87 16.74
CA ALA A 26 4.06 8.42 16.90
C ALA A 26 2.63 7.89 16.91
N LEU A 27 1.69 8.61 17.54
CA LEU A 27 0.26 8.28 17.58
C LEU A 27 -0.52 8.79 16.35
N ARG A 28 0.09 9.56 15.47
CA ARG A 28 -0.52 10.06 14.24
C ARG A 28 0.56 10.18 13.16
N PRO A 29 1.03 9.06 12.62
CA PRO A 29 2.07 9.05 11.59
C PRO A 29 1.56 9.57 10.25
N LYS A 30 2.48 9.83 9.32
CA LYS A 30 2.23 10.56 8.07
C LYS A 30 1.12 9.96 7.20
N GLN A 31 0.98 8.65 7.17
CA GLN A 31 -0.03 7.97 6.35
C GLN A 31 -1.47 8.31 6.73
N PHE A 32 -1.68 8.77 7.98
CA PHE A 32 -2.98 9.22 8.49
C PHE A 32 -3.18 10.73 8.43
N LEU A 33 -2.30 11.44 7.70
CA LEU A 33 -2.38 12.87 7.50
C LEU A 33 -2.78 13.18 6.05
N GLU A 34 -3.46 14.30 5.88
CA GLU A 34 -3.81 14.86 4.58
C GLU A 34 -2.73 15.88 4.17
N PHE A 35 -2.13 15.67 2.99
CA PHE A 35 -1.09 16.56 2.45
C PHE A 35 -1.47 17.19 1.11
N THR A 36 -2.28 16.50 0.31
CA THR A 36 -2.53 16.86 -1.10
C THR A 36 -3.97 17.26 -1.38
N GLY A 37 -4.81 17.26 -0.35
CA GLY A 37 -6.27 17.38 -0.52
C GLY A 37 -6.92 16.07 -0.93
N GLY A 38 -8.20 15.92 -0.61
CA GLY A 38 -9.00 14.75 -1.01
C GLY A 38 -8.91 13.53 -0.10
N GLY A 39 -8.19 13.63 1.02
CA GLY A 39 -8.09 12.57 2.02
C GLY A 39 -6.68 12.31 2.51
N THR A 40 -6.56 11.42 3.49
CA THR A 40 -5.26 11.00 4.02
C THR A 40 -4.50 10.13 3.00
N MET A 41 -3.21 9.97 3.18
CA MET A 41 -2.40 9.15 2.27
C MET A 41 -2.87 7.70 2.23
N LEU A 42 -3.36 7.17 3.36
CA LEU A 42 -3.94 5.83 3.43
C LEU A 42 -5.25 5.74 2.62
N GLU A 43 -6.16 6.71 2.78
CA GLU A 43 -7.40 6.78 2.01
C GLU A 43 -7.14 6.89 0.50
N LEU A 44 -6.20 7.75 0.10
CA LEU A 44 -5.79 7.89 -1.30
C LEU A 44 -5.15 6.60 -1.85
N THR A 45 -4.42 5.85 -1.02
CA THR A 45 -3.85 4.55 -1.41
C THR A 45 -4.94 3.51 -1.63
N LEU A 46 -5.96 3.48 -0.77
CA LEU A 46 -7.12 2.61 -0.95
C LEU A 46 -7.95 3.00 -2.18
N ALA A 47 -8.17 4.31 -2.39
CA ALA A 47 -8.97 4.81 -3.50
C ALA A 47 -8.40 4.39 -4.87
N ARG A 48 -7.06 4.44 -5.06
CA ARG A 48 -6.44 4.04 -6.33
C ARG A 48 -6.45 2.53 -6.59
N THR A 49 -6.77 1.71 -5.58
CA THR A 49 -6.99 0.26 -5.71
C THR A 49 -8.44 -0.14 -5.46
N GLY A 50 -9.38 0.80 -5.61
CA GLY A 50 -10.80 0.59 -5.32
C GLY A 50 -11.62 0.01 -6.47
N ASP A 51 -11.08 -0.08 -7.68
CA ASP A 51 -11.77 -0.64 -8.85
C ASP A 51 -11.94 -2.16 -8.72
N ARG A 52 -13.15 -2.58 -8.41
CA ARG A 52 -13.50 -4.00 -8.19
C ARG A 52 -13.40 -4.91 -9.42
N ALA A 53 -13.28 -4.32 -10.61
CA ALA A 53 -13.00 -5.08 -11.81
C ALA A 53 -11.52 -5.48 -11.94
N ARG A 54 -10.64 -4.86 -11.13
CA ARG A 54 -9.19 -5.05 -11.14
C ARG A 54 -8.64 -5.56 -9.82
N PHE A 55 -9.25 -5.15 -8.71
CA PHE A 55 -8.72 -5.39 -7.37
C PHE A 55 -9.74 -6.10 -6.47
N ALA A 56 -9.24 -7.09 -5.74
CA ALA A 56 -9.96 -7.73 -4.64
C ALA A 56 -10.03 -6.80 -3.41
N ASP A 57 -10.64 -7.29 -2.35
CA ASP A 57 -10.62 -6.64 -1.05
C ASP A 57 -9.19 -6.48 -0.54
N PRO A 58 -8.79 -5.28 -0.10
CA PRO A 58 -7.43 -5.02 0.34
C PRO A 58 -7.11 -5.67 1.69
N VAL A 59 -5.85 -6.05 1.84
CA VAL A 59 -5.24 -6.39 3.13
C VAL A 59 -4.44 -5.17 3.61
N ILE A 60 -4.77 -4.66 4.79
CA ILE A 60 -4.05 -3.54 5.41
C ILE A 60 -3.20 -4.09 6.53
N VAL A 61 -1.89 -3.88 6.48
CA VAL A 61 -0.97 -4.23 7.56
C VAL A 61 -0.57 -2.96 8.29
N SER A 62 -0.89 -2.87 9.57
CA SER A 62 -0.62 -1.69 10.40
C SER A 62 -0.13 -2.07 11.79
N ASN A 63 0.42 -1.11 12.53
CA ASN A 63 0.75 -1.32 13.92
C ASN A 63 -0.52 -1.27 14.78
N GLU A 64 -0.59 -2.10 15.83
CA GLU A 64 -1.73 -2.14 16.75
C GLU A 64 -2.02 -0.79 17.42
N LEU A 65 -0.99 0.05 17.64
CA LEU A 65 -1.14 1.42 18.15
C LEU A 65 -1.98 2.32 17.24
N HIS A 66 -2.16 1.95 15.99
CA HIS A 66 -2.91 2.72 14.99
C HIS A 66 -4.24 2.07 14.61
N ALA A 67 -4.66 1.02 15.31
CA ALA A 67 -5.89 0.28 14.99
C ALA A 67 -7.11 1.21 14.86
N ASP A 68 -7.31 2.09 15.83
CA ASP A 68 -8.41 3.08 15.83
C ASP A 68 -8.35 4.04 14.63
N LEU A 69 -7.14 4.41 14.17
CA LEU A 69 -6.97 5.29 13.01
C LEU A 69 -7.32 4.57 11.71
N VAL A 70 -6.90 3.31 11.59
CA VAL A 70 -7.25 2.47 10.44
C VAL A 70 -8.77 2.28 10.38
N GLU A 71 -9.41 1.92 11.50
CA GLU A 71 -10.85 1.72 11.57
C GLU A 71 -11.62 2.99 11.18
N ARG A 72 -11.25 4.15 11.74
CA ARG A 72 -11.93 5.42 11.46
C ARG A 72 -11.79 5.88 10.02
N GLN A 73 -10.62 5.69 9.39
CA GLN A 73 -10.36 6.17 8.04
C GLN A 73 -10.78 5.19 6.95
N CYS A 74 -10.69 3.91 7.24
CA CYS A 74 -10.92 2.90 6.23
C CYS A 74 -12.21 2.11 6.48
N GLY A 75 -12.76 2.12 7.71
CA GLY A 75 -13.78 1.16 8.14
C GLY A 75 -13.23 -0.27 8.18
N THR A 76 -14.09 -1.24 8.38
CA THR A 76 -13.71 -2.66 8.46
C THR A 76 -14.36 -3.52 7.39
N GLU A 77 -15.41 -3.04 6.74
CA GLU A 77 -16.14 -3.79 5.72
C GLU A 77 -15.34 -3.94 4.42
N GLY A 78 -15.35 -5.15 3.85
CA GLY A 78 -14.71 -5.46 2.58
C GLY A 78 -13.18 -5.32 2.62
N ARG A 79 -12.54 -5.63 3.77
CA ARG A 79 -11.07 -5.63 3.90
C ARG A 79 -10.60 -6.49 5.06
N THR A 80 -9.36 -6.94 4.98
CA THR A 80 -8.66 -7.62 6.07
C THR A 80 -7.68 -6.66 6.71
N VAL A 81 -7.71 -6.53 8.03
CA VAL A 81 -6.73 -5.72 8.78
C VAL A 81 -5.86 -6.64 9.62
N ILE A 82 -4.55 -6.56 9.42
CA ILE A 82 -3.54 -7.26 10.20
C ILE A 82 -2.83 -6.25 11.07
N LEU A 83 -2.88 -6.45 12.39
CA LEU A 83 -2.24 -5.58 13.37
C LEU A 83 -0.96 -6.21 13.88
N GLU A 84 0.17 -5.53 13.64
CA GLU A 84 1.47 -5.94 14.16
C GLU A 84 1.68 -5.37 15.57
N PRO A 85 2.04 -6.20 16.57
CA PRO A 85 2.35 -5.69 17.92
C PRO A 85 3.62 -4.85 17.95
N MET A 86 4.53 -5.08 17.01
CA MET A 86 5.74 -4.28 16.80
C MET A 86 6.17 -4.30 15.35
N ALA A 87 6.71 -3.17 14.87
CA ALA A 87 7.24 -3.08 13.51
C ALA A 87 8.49 -3.96 13.34
N ARG A 88 8.48 -4.83 12.34
CA ARG A 88 9.57 -5.77 11.99
C ARG A 88 10.04 -5.62 10.54
N ASN A 89 9.99 -4.41 9.99
CA ASN A 89 10.28 -4.11 8.60
C ASN A 89 9.23 -4.69 7.62
N THR A 90 9.55 -4.64 6.34
CA THR A 90 8.60 -4.91 5.25
C THR A 90 8.36 -6.40 5.04
N ALA A 91 9.40 -7.24 5.08
CA ALA A 91 9.30 -8.66 4.72
C ALA A 91 8.33 -9.47 5.61
N PRO A 92 8.36 -9.37 6.96
CA PRO A 92 7.38 -10.04 7.80
C PRO A 92 5.94 -9.57 7.56
N ALA A 93 5.74 -8.26 7.35
CA ALA A 93 4.42 -7.70 7.03
C ALA A 93 3.85 -8.28 5.73
N ILE A 94 4.67 -8.38 4.69
CA ILE A 94 4.28 -9.01 3.41
C ILE A 94 3.99 -10.50 3.60
N ALA A 95 4.81 -11.21 4.37
CA ALA A 95 4.60 -12.63 4.64
C ALA A 95 3.27 -12.89 5.37
N LEU A 96 2.94 -12.08 6.38
CA LEU A 96 1.65 -12.16 7.07
C LEU A 96 0.48 -11.90 6.12
N ALA A 97 0.59 -10.89 5.26
CA ALA A 97 -0.43 -10.59 4.27
C ALA A 97 -0.58 -11.74 3.25
N ALA A 98 0.53 -12.31 2.78
CA ALA A 98 0.49 -13.44 1.84
C ALA A 98 -0.17 -14.69 2.44
N LEU A 99 -0.02 -14.92 3.75
CA LEU A 99 -0.70 -16.02 4.46
C LEU A 99 -2.20 -15.75 4.70
N ALA A 100 -2.62 -14.49 4.63
CA ALA A 100 -4.02 -14.10 4.86
C ALA A 100 -4.86 -14.07 3.58
N VAL A 101 -4.25 -14.20 2.41
CA VAL A 101 -4.96 -14.25 1.12
C VAL A 101 -5.08 -15.69 0.62
N THR A 102 -5.95 -15.89 -0.37
CA THR A 102 -6.11 -17.21 -1.01
C THR A 102 -4.78 -17.65 -1.66
N PRO A 103 -4.38 -18.92 -1.57
CA PRO A 103 -3.23 -19.44 -2.29
C PRO A 103 -3.29 -19.09 -3.79
N ASP A 104 -2.13 -18.83 -4.39
CA ASP A 104 -1.97 -18.45 -5.79
C ASP A 104 -2.55 -17.08 -6.19
N SER A 105 -3.01 -16.27 -5.20
CA SER A 105 -3.42 -14.89 -5.46
C SER A 105 -2.22 -14.03 -5.85
N LEU A 106 -2.41 -13.20 -6.87
CA LEU A 106 -1.47 -12.12 -7.14
C LEU A 106 -1.66 -11.02 -6.12
N ILE A 107 -0.59 -10.61 -5.45
CA ILE A 107 -0.61 -9.51 -4.49
C ILE A 107 0.15 -8.30 -5.01
N LEU A 108 -0.42 -7.11 -4.81
CA LEU A 108 0.22 -5.83 -5.06
C LEU A 108 0.59 -5.17 -3.74
N VAL A 109 1.86 -5.21 -3.38
CA VAL A 109 2.33 -4.56 -2.15
C VAL A 109 2.54 -3.07 -2.41
N SER A 110 1.83 -2.23 -1.67
CA SER A 110 1.86 -0.77 -1.81
C SER A 110 2.08 -0.09 -0.46
N PRO A 111 3.11 0.73 -0.30
CA PRO A 111 3.22 1.59 0.88
C PRO A 111 2.07 2.61 0.91
N SER A 112 1.55 2.90 2.10
CA SER A 112 0.47 3.88 2.30
C SER A 112 0.93 5.33 2.32
N ASP A 113 2.22 5.58 2.10
CA ASP A 113 2.85 6.90 2.27
C ASP A 113 3.39 7.49 0.96
N HIS A 114 2.96 6.95 -0.17
CA HIS A 114 3.32 7.43 -1.50
C HIS A 114 2.18 8.22 -2.16
N VAL A 115 2.50 9.40 -2.67
CA VAL A 115 1.60 10.19 -3.53
C VAL A 115 1.82 9.76 -4.97
N ILE A 116 0.75 9.30 -5.63
CA ILE A 116 0.75 8.93 -7.04
C ILE A 116 -0.26 9.85 -7.75
N ALA A 117 0.26 10.78 -8.54
CA ALA A 117 -0.56 11.77 -9.23
C ALA A 117 -1.25 11.18 -10.47
N ASP A 118 -0.56 10.33 -11.23
CA ASP A 118 -1.10 9.66 -12.42
C ASP A 118 -1.51 8.21 -12.07
N VAL A 119 -2.77 8.08 -11.63
CA VAL A 119 -3.36 6.78 -11.27
C VAL A 119 -3.51 5.88 -12.50
N ASP A 120 -3.76 6.45 -13.67
CA ASP A 120 -3.88 5.65 -14.91
C ASP A 120 -2.52 5.08 -15.32
N ALA A 121 -1.43 5.83 -15.19
CA ALA A 121 -0.08 5.30 -15.41
C ALA A 121 0.26 4.21 -14.40
N PHE A 122 -0.13 4.37 -13.13
CA PHE A 122 0.02 3.34 -12.10
C PHE A 122 -0.70 2.05 -12.49
N HIS A 123 -1.95 2.13 -12.94
CA HIS A 123 -2.71 0.96 -13.39
C HIS A 123 -2.09 0.32 -14.63
N ARG A 124 -1.63 1.10 -15.63
CA ARG A 124 -0.93 0.57 -16.81
C ARG A 124 0.37 -0.16 -16.44
N ALA A 125 1.12 0.36 -15.49
CA ALA A 125 2.34 -0.28 -15.01
C ALA A 125 2.05 -1.65 -14.37
N ILE A 126 1.01 -1.74 -13.54
CA ILE A 126 0.57 -3.01 -12.96
C ILE A 126 0.15 -3.98 -14.07
N GLU A 127 -0.71 -3.54 -14.99
CA GLU A 127 -1.21 -4.37 -16.09
C GLU A 127 -0.06 -4.97 -16.93
N SER A 128 0.97 -4.17 -17.21
CA SER A 128 2.14 -4.65 -17.96
C SER A 128 3.00 -5.67 -17.19
N ALA A 129 2.89 -5.69 -15.86
CA ALA A 129 3.64 -6.61 -14.99
C ALA A 129 2.91 -7.95 -14.76
N LEU A 130 1.58 -8.01 -14.94
CA LEU A 130 0.78 -9.19 -14.62
C LEU A 130 1.29 -10.49 -15.27
N PRO A 131 1.64 -10.54 -16.57
CA PRO A 131 2.07 -11.79 -17.19
C PRO A 131 3.34 -12.38 -16.55
N LEU A 132 4.23 -11.53 -16.06
CA LEU A 132 5.44 -11.99 -15.37
C LEU A 132 5.14 -12.44 -13.94
N ALA A 133 4.21 -11.74 -13.24
CA ALA A 133 3.76 -12.14 -11.93
C ALA A 133 3.07 -13.52 -11.96
N GLU A 134 2.23 -13.76 -12.97
CA GLU A 134 1.57 -15.06 -13.22
C GLU A 134 2.57 -16.17 -13.53
N ALA A 135 3.69 -15.83 -14.16
CA ALA A 135 4.79 -16.76 -14.40
C ALA A 135 5.65 -17.02 -13.13
N GLY A 136 5.28 -16.46 -11.97
CA GLY A 136 5.92 -16.68 -10.67
C GLY A 136 7.09 -15.74 -10.38
N TRP A 137 7.26 -14.65 -11.14
CA TRP A 137 8.30 -13.67 -10.86
C TRP A 137 7.90 -12.71 -9.74
N LEU A 138 8.86 -12.35 -8.90
CA LEU A 138 8.76 -11.22 -7.99
C LEU A 138 9.16 -9.96 -8.75
N LEU A 139 8.26 -8.98 -8.75
CA LEU A 139 8.42 -7.75 -9.52
C LEU A 139 8.50 -6.53 -8.62
N THR A 140 9.28 -5.56 -9.03
CA THR A 140 9.36 -4.24 -8.37
C THR A 140 9.14 -3.14 -9.40
N PHE A 141 8.51 -2.05 -8.97
CA PHE A 141 8.28 -0.87 -9.80
C PHE A 141 9.32 0.19 -9.44
N GLY A 142 10.18 0.52 -10.39
CA GLY A 142 11.13 1.62 -10.25
C GLY A 142 10.51 2.95 -10.65
N VAL A 143 10.91 4.01 -9.96
CA VAL A 143 10.56 5.38 -10.33
C VAL A 143 11.71 5.96 -11.14
N MET A 144 11.40 6.52 -12.33
CA MET A 144 12.41 7.22 -13.14
C MET A 144 12.87 8.49 -12.40
N PRO A 145 14.16 8.61 -12.09
CA PRO A 145 14.64 9.81 -11.43
C PRO A 145 14.55 11.00 -12.37
N THR A 146 14.09 12.14 -11.84
CA THR A 146 14.04 13.43 -12.56
C THR A 146 15.27 14.30 -12.32
N GLY A 147 16.16 13.88 -11.41
CA GLY A 147 17.39 14.56 -11.04
C GLY A 147 18.18 13.77 -10.01
N PRO A 148 19.43 14.17 -9.71
CA PRO A 148 20.25 13.53 -8.68
C PRO A 148 19.69 13.89 -7.30
N GLU A 149 19.14 12.92 -6.59
CA GLU A 149 18.62 13.09 -5.23
C GLU A 149 19.59 12.46 -4.22
N THR A 150 20.31 13.29 -3.49
CA THR A 150 21.35 12.85 -2.55
C THR A 150 20.81 12.18 -1.27
N GLY A 151 19.50 12.25 -1.05
CA GLY A 151 18.82 11.58 0.06
C GLY A 151 18.58 10.09 -0.15
N TYR A 152 18.77 9.59 -1.38
CA TYR A 152 18.63 8.17 -1.72
C TYR A 152 20.00 7.49 -1.87
N GLY A 153 20.05 6.20 -1.55
CA GLY A 153 21.17 5.34 -1.91
C GLY A 153 21.04 4.86 -3.36
N TYR A 154 22.10 4.89 -4.09
CA TYR A 154 22.20 4.36 -5.44
C TYR A 154 23.08 3.13 -5.46
#